data_11b023445bf0c07a980752ea93da2cf8
#
_entry.id   11b023445bf0c07a980752ea93da2cf8
#
_cell.length_a   1.000
_cell.length_b   1.000
_cell.length_c   1.000
_cell.angle_alpha   90.00
_cell.angle_beta   90.00
_cell.angle_gamma   90.00
#
_symmetry.space_group_name_H-M   'P 1'
#
loop_
_entity.id
_entity.type
_entity.pdbx_description
1 polymer ?
#
loop_
_entity_poly.entity_id
_entity_poly.type
_entity_poly.pdbx_seq_one_letter_code
_entity_poly.pdbx_strand_id
1 'polypeptide(L)'
;ALQWLLDAGLIYKVYNVKAPRLPLASYEDRAAFKIFVLDVGLLGAMSNLKATTIVAGNSIFTEFKGALTEQYVLQQLILRYEPYYYAKTNSTQEIDFLLQDEEDEIVPLEVKAETNVKAKSLRQFVADNQSKKAYRISMNDYQQEDWVTNVPLYAVNDLEF
;
A
#
# COMPACT_ATOMS: atom_id res chain seq x y z
N ALA A 1 7.26 -23.52 -7.06
CA ALA A 1 8.25 -22.58 -6.49
C ALA A 1 7.56 -21.50 -5.67
N LEU A 2 6.60 -20.73 -6.24
CA LEU A 2 5.96 -19.59 -5.53
C LEU A 2 5.26 -20.02 -4.21
N GLN A 3 4.53 -21.14 -4.23
CA GLN A 3 3.83 -21.65 -3.04
C GLN A 3 4.78 -21.93 -1.88
N TRP A 4 5.97 -22.45 -2.14
CA TRP A 4 6.97 -22.71 -1.10
C TRP A 4 7.44 -21.44 -0.39
N LEU A 5 7.58 -20.34 -1.14
CA LEU A 5 7.96 -19.05 -0.55
C LEU A 5 6.84 -18.47 0.31
N LEU A 6 5.58 -18.66 -0.10
CA LEU A 6 4.40 -18.30 0.69
C LEU A 6 4.32 -19.12 1.98
N ASP A 7 4.44 -20.45 1.87
CA ASP A 7 4.36 -21.37 3.01
C ASP A 7 5.51 -21.15 4.01
N ALA A 8 6.67 -20.71 3.50
CA ALA A 8 7.82 -20.33 4.33
C ALA A 8 7.71 -18.92 4.93
N GLY A 9 6.68 -18.14 4.58
CA GLY A 9 6.50 -16.76 5.04
C GLY A 9 7.55 -15.78 4.50
N LEU A 10 8.20 -16.11 3.38
CA LEU A 10 9.23 -15.25 2.76
C LEU A 10 8.64 -14.22 1.81
N ILE A 11 7.42 -14.44 1.37
CA ILE A 11 6.66 -13.51 0.52
C ILE A 11 5.20 -13.47 0.93
N TYR A 12 4.53 -12.39 0.56
CA TYR A 12 3.10 -12.18 0.73
C TYR A 12 2.45 -11.89 -0.62
N LYS A 13 1.20 -12.34 -0.78
CA LYS A 13 0.35 -11.92 -1.90
C LYS A 13 -0.67 -10.92 -1.40
N VAL A 14 -0.78 -9.80 -2.10
CA VAL A 14 -1.87 -8.84 -1.95
C VAL A 14 -2.72 -8.97 -3.20
N TYR A 15 -3.96 -9.40 -3.06
CA TYR A 15 -4.84 -9.65 -4.20
C TYR A 15 -5.57 -8.39 -4.64
N ASN A 16 -5.83 -8.30 -5.94
CA ASN A 16 -6.75 -7.31 -6.47
C ASN A 16 -8.19 -7.65 -6.05
N VAL A 17 -9.00 -6.64 -5.80
CA VAL A 17 -10.45 -6.83 -5.71
C VAL A 17 -11.13 -6.34 -6.99
N LYS A 18 -12.02 -7.16 -7.55
CA LYS A 18 -12.78 -6.84 -8.78
C LYS A 18 -13.73 -5.65 -8.59
N ALA A 19 -14.19 -5.47 -7.37
CA ALA A 19 -15.06 -4.38 -6.98
C ALA A 19 -14.79 -4.02 -5.51
N PRO A 20 -14.74 -2.72 -5.15
CA PRO A 20 -14.58 -2.29 -3.76
C PRO A 20 -15.91 -2.43 -3.01
N ARG A 21 -16.23 -3.66 -2.62
CA ARG A 21 -17.45 -4.04 -1.89
C ARG A 21 -17.11 -4.99 -0.75
N LEU A 22 -17.96 -5.00 0.28
CA LEU A 22 -17.79 -5.83 1.45
C LEU A 22 -18.52 -7.18 1.33
N PRO A 23 -17.96 -8.22 1.94
CA PRO A 23 -16.59 -8.28 2.46
C PRO A 23 -15.57 -8.31 1.32
N LEU A 24 -14.43 -7.64 1.46
CA LEU A 24 -13.40 -7.54 0.40
C LEU A 24 -12.94 -8.91 -0.11
N ALA A 25 -12.80 -9.88 0.78
CA ALA A 25 -12.41 -11.25 0.44
C ALA A 25 -13.33 -11.93 -0.60
N SER A 26 -14.62 -11.57 -0.62
CA SER A 26 -15.59 -12.12 -1.59
C SER A 26 -15.39 -11.58 -3.01
N TYR A 27 -14.67 -10.48 -3.15
CA TYR A 27 -14.40 -9.84 -4.44
C TYR A 27 -12.95 -10.01 -4.90
N GLU A 28 -12.19 -10.86 -4.21
CA GLU A 28 -10.80 -11.19 -4.54
C GLU A 28 -10.67 -11.72 -5.97
N ASP A 29 -9.72 -11.19 -6.71
CA ASP A 29 -9.28 -11.73 -8.00
C ASP A 29 -8.01 -12.56 -7.82
N ARG A 30 -8.14 -13.86 -7.71
CA ARG A 30 -7.00 -14.78 -7.52
C ARG A 30 -6.03 -14.83 -8.69
N ALA A 31 -6.42 -14.33 -9.84
CA ALA A 31 -5.54 -14.24 -11.02
C ALA A 31 -4.68 -12.97 -11.02
N ALA A 32 -5.06 -11.94 -10.25
CA ALA A 32 -4.38 -10.66 -10.19
C ALA A 32 -3.89 -10.37 -8.77
N PHE A 33 -2.58 -10.36 -8.58
CA PHE A 33 -1.97 -10.10 -7.27
C PHE A 33 -0.61 -9.41 -7.41
N LYS A 34 -0.27 -8.62 -6.40
CA LYS A 34 1.08 -8.11 -6.16
C LYS A 34 1.83 -9.07 -5.24
N ILE A 35 3.16 -9.17 -5.43
CA ILE A 35 4.04 -9.95 -4.55
C ILE A 35 4.90 -8.97 -3.78
N PHE A 36 4.94 -9.16 -2.48
CA PHE A 36 5.82 -8.48 -1.56
C PHE A 36 6.72 -9.48 -0.86
N VAL A 37 7.93 -9.08 -0.53
CA VAL A 37 8.84 -9.93 0.25
C VAL A 37 8.60 -9.75 1.75
N LEU A 38 9.27 -10.56 2.58
CA LEU A 38 9.08 -10.56 4.03
C LEU A 38 9.29 -9.17 4.65
N ASP A 39 10.33 -8.47 4.25
CA ASP A 39 10.65 -7.13 4.76
C ASP A 39 11.41 -6.26 3.76
N VAL A 40 11.50 -4.97 4.07
CA VAL A 40 12.18 -3.97 3.24
C VAL A 40 13.70 -4.21 3.15
N GLY A 41 14.32 -4.81 4.16
CA GLY A 41 15.75 -5.15 4.15
C GLY A 41 16.03 -6.27 3.15
N LEU A 42 15.19 -7.31 3.12
CA LEU A 42 15.27 -8.38 2.13
C LEU A 42 15.09 -7.84 0.70
N LEU A 43 14.11 -6.96 0.49
CA LEU A 43 13.89 -6.32 -0.81
C LEU A 43 15.12 -5.53 -1.27
N GLY A 44 15.71 -4.75 -0.37
CA GLY A 44 16.94 -3.99 -0.63
C GLY A 44 18.13 -4.88 -0.97
N ALA A 45 18.31 -5.99 -0.24
CA ALA A 45 19.37 -6.96 -0.48
C ALA A 45 19.21 -7.67 -1.84
N MET A 46 17.99 -8.12 -2.16
CA MET A 46 17.69 -8.76 -3.46
C MET A 46 17.90 -7.81 -4.64
N SER A 47 17.68 -6.52 -4.43
CA SER A 47 17.88 -5.47 -5.44
C SER A 47 19.32 -4.97 -5.52
N ASN A 48 20.27 -5.55 -4.76
CA ASN A 48 21.64 -5.07 -4.62
C ASN A 48 21.73 -3.58 -4.24
N LEU A 49 20.77 -3.08 -3.49
CA LEU A 49 20.69 -1.69 -3.07
C LEU A 49 21.70 -1.45 -1.94
N LYS A 50 22.74 -0.67 -2.22
CA LYS A 50 23.75 -0.35 -1.22
C LYS A 50 23.23 0.70 -0.24
N ALA A 51 23.58 0.58 1.04
CA ALA A 51 23.24 1.59 2.05
C ALA A 51 23.70 3.00 1.66
N THR A 52 24.87 3.12 1.02
CA THR A 52 25.38 4.39 0.48
C THR A 52 24.46 4.99 -0.60
N THR A 53 23.82 4.17 -1.40
CA THR A 53 22.87 4.60 -2.43
C THR A 53 21.60 5.21 -1.81
N ILE A 54 21.12 4.59 -0.74
CA ILE A 54 19.95 5.07 0.02
C ILE A 54 20.28 6.43 0.66
N VAL A 55 21.42 6.53 1.35
CA VAL A 55 21.83 7.76 2.04
C VAL A 55 22.13 8.90 1.07
N ALA A 56 22.75 8.60 -0.07
CA ALA A 56 23.09 9.60 -1.08
C ALA A 56 21.89 10.09 -1.91
N GLY A 57 20.76 9.35 -1.89
CA GLY A 57 19.54 9.74 -2.62
C GLY A 57 19.73 9.86 -4.13
N ASN A 58 20.56 8.99 -4.72
CA ASN A 58 20.87 9.05 -6.16
C ASN A 58 19.66 8.59 -7.04
N SER A 59 19.80 8.71 -8.37
CA SER A 59 18.73 8.38 -9.32
C SER A 59 18.19 6.94 -9.19
N ILE A 60 19.07 5.97 -8.91
CA ILE A 60 18.68 4.56 -8.70
C ILE A 60 17.76 4.42 -7.48
N PHE A 61 18.10 5.12 -6.39
CA PHE A 61 17.23 5.14 -5.21
C PHE A 61 15.90 5.81 -5.50
N THR A 62 15.90 6.92 -6.26
CA THR A 62 14.67 7.65 -6.62
C THR A 62 13.69 6.76 -7.39
N GLU A 63 14.18 5.96 -8.35
CA GLU A 63 13.34 5.03 -9.11
C GLU A 63 12.78 3.90 -8.23
N PHE A 64 13.60 3.40 -7.30
CA PHE A 64 13.23 2.25 -6.46
C PHE A 64 12.48 2.62 -5.17
N LYS A 65 12.50 3.89 -4.79
CA LYS A 65 11.94 4.43 -3.54
C LYS A 65 10.45 4.10 -3.38
N GLY A 66 9.66 4.16 -4.46
CA GLY A 66 8.25 3.80 -4.44
C GLY A 66 8.03 2.37 -3.95
N ALA A 67 8.72 1.41 -4.57
CA ALA A 67 8.61 -0.01 -4.22
C ALA A 67 9.04 -0.28 -2.77
N LEU A 68 10.12 0.36 -2.30
CA LEU A 68 10.56 0.26 -0.89
C LEU A 68 9.51 0.82 0.07
N THR A 69 8.86 1.91 -0.30
CA THR A 69 7.85 2.57 0.55
C THR A 69 6.58 1.72 0.63
N GLU A 70 6.09 1.19 -0.50
CA GLU A 70 4.97 0.25 -0.49
C GLU A 70 5.27 -1.02 0.31
N GLN A 71 6.49 -1.57 0.13
CA GLN A 71 6.96 -2.73 0.90
C GLN A 71 6.97 -2.46 2.41
N TYR A 72 7.46 -1.27 2.81
CA TYR A 72 7.48 -0.87 4.21
C TYR A 72 6.06 -0.75 4.78
N VAL A 73 5.14 -0.12 4.06
CA VAL A 73 3.75 0.04 4.48
C VAL A 73 3.08 -1.33 4.62
N LEU A 74 3.23 -2.21 3.64
CA LEU A 74 2.65 -3.55 3.71
C LEU A 74 3.09 -4.29 4.97
N GLN A 75 4.39 -4.33 5.26
CA GLN A 75 4.90 -5.09 6.42
C GLN A 75 4.39 -4.58 7.77
N GLN A 76 3.91 -3.32 7.84
CA GLN A 76 3.23 -2.81 9.03
C GLN A 76 1.74 -3.24 9.04
N LEU A 77 1.07 -3.18 7.88
CA LEU A 77 -0.36 -3.49 7.77
C LEU A 77 -0.68 -4.96 8.04
N ILE A 78 0.10 -5.90 7.50
CA ILE A 78 -0.16 -7.35 7.62
C ILE A 78 -0.11 -7.89 9.04
N LEU A 79 0.39 -7.13 10.00
CA LEU A 79 0.41 -7.51 11.41
C LEU A 79 -1.00 -7.50 12.04
N ARG A 80 -1.92 -6.72 11.47
CA ARG A 80 -3.26 -6.48 12.02
C ARG A 80 -4.38 -6.64 11.00
N TYR A 81 -4.09 -6.45 9.70
CA TYR A 81 -5.08 -6.38 8.63
C TYR A 81 -4.76 -7.38 7.53
N GLU A 82 -5.77 -7.71 6.74
CA GLU A 82 -5.63 -8.42 5.46
C GLU A 82 -5.76 -7.39 4.32
N PRO A 83 -4.64 -6.87 3.79
CA PRO A 83 -4.69 -5.84 2.76
C PRO A 83 -4.98 -6.43 1.38
N TYR A 84 -5.77 -5.70 0.62
CA TYR A 84 -6.03 -5.90 -0.80
C TYR A 84 -5.53 -4.68 -1.57
N TYR A 85 -5.53 -4.72 -2.89
CA TYR A 85 -5.40 -3.52 -3.72
C TYR A 85 -6.56 -3.43 -4.71
N TYR A 86 -6.72 -2.25 -5.32
CA TYR A 86 -7.73 -2.07 -6.34
C TYR A 86 -7.12 -1.43 -7.58
N ALA A 87 -7.22 -2.10 -8.72
CA ALA A 87 -6.86 -1.57 -10.03
C ALA A 87 -8.10 -1.65 -10.93
N LYS A 88 -8.60 -0.49 -11.36
CA LYS A 88 -9.80 -0.42 -12.21
C LYS A 88 -9.46 -0.84 -13.62
N THR A 89 -10.18 -1.82 -14.13
CA THR A 89 -10.01 -2.33 -15.51
C THR A 89 -10.16 -1.19 -16.54
N ASN A 90 -9.25 -1.14 -17.50
CA ASN A 90 -9.19 -0.11 -18.56
C ASN A 90 -9.05 1.34 -18.03
N SER A 91 -8.41 1.53 -16.90
CA SER A 91 -8.17 2.82 -16.28
C SER A 91 -6.76 2.86 -15.68
N THR A 92 -6.26 4.06 -15.43
CA THR A 92 -5.03 4.29 -14.67
C THR A 92 -5.30 4.45 -13.17
N GLN A 93 -6.55 4.26 -12.74
CA GLN A 93 -6.93 4.34 -11.33
C GLN A 93 -6.46 3.09 -10.61
N GLU A 94 -5.55 3.28 -9.67
CA GLU A 94 -5.05 2.25 -8.77
C GLU A 94 -5.04 2.81 -7.34
N ILE A 95 -5.41 1.97 -6.38
CA ILE A 95 -5.30 2.21 -4.93
C ILE A 95 -4.34 1.18 -4.38
N ASP A 96 -3.29 1.63 -3.74
CA ASP A 96 -2.19 0.78 -3.30
C ASP A 96 -2.64 -0.28 -2.31
N PHE A 97 -3.46 0.12 -1.32
CA PHE A 97 -4.08 -0.82 -0.37
C PHE A 97 -5.53 -0.46 -0.09
N LEU A 98 -6.35 -1.51 0.04
CA LEU A 98 -7.70 -1.45 0.60
C LEU A 98 -7.74 -2.32 1.84
N LEU A 99 -8.29 -1.79 2.92
CA LEU A 99 -8.55 -2.51 4.15
C LEU A 99 -10.06 -2.56 4.41
N GLN A 100 -10.48 -3.57 5.13
CA GLN A 100 -11.79 -3.60 5.79
C GLN A 100 -11.53 -3.36 7.28
N ASP A 101 -12.16 -2.32 7.84
CA ASP A 101 -12.02 -1.99 9.26
C ASP A 101 -13.03 -2.77 10.12
N GLU A 102 -12.97 -2.56 11.44
CA GLU A 102 -13.87 -3.22 12.39
C GLU A 102 -15.32 -2.73 12.31
N GLU A 103 -15.56 -1.59 11.67
CA GLU A 103 -16.89 -1.02 11.44
C GLU A 103 -17.51 -1.46 10.11
N ASP A 104 -16.89 -2.43 9.43
CA ASP A 104 -17.26 -2.88 8.08
C ASP A 104 -17.23 -1.73 7.05
N GLU A 105 -16.22 -0.86 7.13
CA GLU A 105 -15.99 0.17 6.14
C GLU A 105 -14.77 -0.18 5.27
N ILE A 106 -14.80 0.25 4.02
CA ILE A 106 -13.63 0.12 3.12
C ILE A 106 -12.75 1.34 3.30
N VAL A 107 -11.52 1.10 3.72
CA VAL A 107 -10.51 2.13 3.95
C VAL A 107 -9.46 2.09 2.84
N PRO A 108 -9.47 3.02 1.87
CA PRO A 108 -8.44 3.13 0.85
C PRO A 108 -7.20 3.84 1.39
N LEU A 109 -6.02 3.29 1.05
CA LEU A 109 -4.72 3.86 1.36
C LEU A 109 -3.92 4.09 0.07
N GLU A 110 -3.34 5.26 -0.06
CA GLU A 110 -2.39 5.65 -1.10
C GLU A 110 -1.02 5.85 -0.48
N VAL A 111 0.01 5.26 -1.05
CA VAL A 111 1.40 5.38 -0.56
C VAL A 111 2.18 6.32 -1.44
N LYS A 112 2.86 7.30 -0.84
CA LYS A 112 3.70 8.27 -1.54
C LYS A 112 5.11 8.31 -0.96
N ALA A 113 6.09 7.96 -1.79
CA ALA A 113 7.49 8.01 -1.41
C ALA A 113 8.08 9.44 -1.39
N GLU A 114 7.32 10.42 -1.80
CA GLU A 114 7.71 11.81 -1.96
C GLU A 114 6.88 12.75 -1.08
N THR A 115 7.33 14.00 -0.98
CA THR A 115 6.55 15.08 -0.35
C THR A 115 5.47 15.67 -1.24
N ASN A 116 5.58 15.46 -2.57
CA ASN A 116 4.52 15.84 -3.50
C ASN A 116 3.39 14.81 -3.50
N VAL A 117 2.34 15.12 -2.78
CA VAL A 117 1.28 14.19 -2.39
C VAL A 117 0.00 14.30 -3.22
N LYS A 118 0.12 14.57 -4.52
CA LYS A 118 -1.05 14.50 -5.40
C LYS A 118 -1.60 13.07 -5.44
N ALA A 119 -2.82 12.87 -4.95
CA ALA A 119 -3.48 11.57 -4.85
C ALA A 119 -4.77 11.57 -5.67
N LYS A 120 -4.65 11.73 -7.00
CA LYS A 120 -5.82 11.81 -7.91
C LYS A 120 -6.65 10.55 -7.90
N SER A 121 -6.00 9.37 -7.95
CA SER A 121 -6.67 8.07 -7.92
C SER A 121 -7.44 7.89 -6.62
N LEU A 122 -6.82 8.21 -5.49
CA LEU A 122 -7.46 8.11 -4.17
C LEU A 122 -8.67 9.05 -4.09
N ARG A 123 -8.53 10.30 -4.52
CA ARG A 123 -9.64 11.28 -4.49
C ARG A 123 -10.82 10.83 -5.34
N GLN A 124 -10.54 10.31 -6.54
CA GLN A 124 -11.58 9.76 -7.41
C GLN A 124 -12.25 8.54 -6.78
N PHE A 125 -11.45 7.63 -6.17
CA PHE A 125 -11.97 6.46 -5.49
C PHE A 125 -12.91 6.85 -4.35
N VAL A 126 -12.50 7.79 -3.50
CA VAL A 126 -13.30 8.31 -2.38
C VAL A 126 -14.64 8.87 -2.86
N ALA A 127 -14.62 9.65 -3.95
CA ALA A 127 -15.83 10.22 -4.53
C ALA A 127 -16.76 9.13 -5.12
N ASP A 128 -16.19 8.18 -5.88
CA ASP A 128 -16.96 7.11 -6.54
C ASP A 128 -17.61 6.14 -5.54
N ASN A 129 -16.95 5.90 -4.40
CA ASN A 129 -17.37 4.90 -3.39
C ASN A 129 -17.91 5.52 -2.10
N GLN A 130 -17.94 6.85 -2.00
CA GLN A 130 -18.39 7.59 -0.80
C GLN A 130 -17.69 7.12 0.48
N SER A 131 -16.35 6.87 0.37
CA SER A 131 -15.55 6.40 1.49
C SER A 131 -15.54 7.43 2.62
N LYS A 132 -15.85 6.98 3.84
CA LYS A 132 -15.86 7.85 5.04
C LYS A 132 -14.47 8.16 5.54
N LYS A 133 -13.54 7.21 5.36
CA LYS A 133 -12.14 7.32 5.76
C LYS A 133 -11.27 7.11 4.52
N ALA A 134 -10.19 7.85 4.41
CA ALA A 134 -9.15 7.64 3.39
C ALA A 134 -7.81 8.12 3.93
N TYR A 135 -6.76 7.40 3.64
CA TYR A 135 -5.44 7.73 4.15
C TYR A 135 -4.43 7.84 3.03
N ARG A 136 -3.55 8.79 3.19
CA ARG A 136 -2.35 8.97 2.37
C ARG A 136 -1.14 8.81 3.27
N ILE A 137 -0.34 7.79 3.01
CA ILE A 137 0.87 7.51 3.76
C ILE A 137 2.04 8.14 3.02
N SER A 138 2.77 9.06 3.64
CA SER A 138 3.81 9.80 2.95
C SER A 138 4.95 10.26 3.87
N MET A 139 5.92 10.97 3.29
CA MET A 139 7.02 11.60 4.03
C MET A 139 6.60 12.89 4.75
N ASN A 140 5.39 13.40 4.53
CA ASN A 140 4.88 14.59 5.19
C ASN A 140 4.40 14.28 6.61
N ASP A 141 4.33 15.34 7.43
CA ASP A 141 3.77 15.26 8.77
C ASP A 141 2.27 14.90 8.76
N TYR A 142 1.77 14.51 9.92
CA TYR A 142 0.35 14.25 10.09
C TYR A 142 -0.48 15.49 9.74
N GLN A 143 -1.45 15.31 8.86
CA GLN A 143 -2.38 16.37 8.45
C GLN A 143 -3.73 15.78 8.12
N GLN A 144 -4.77 16.31 8.72
CA GLN A 144 -6.14 15.97 8.39
C GLN A 144 -6.71 17.01 7.42
N GLU A 145 -7.13 16.55 6.26
CA GLU A 145 -7.88 17.32 5.26
C GLU A 145 -9.34 16.85 5.25
N ASP A 146 -10.23 17.56 4.56
CA ASP A 146 -11.67 17.25 4.53
C ASP A 146 -12.00 15.84 4.02
N TRP A 147 -11.16 15.26 3.16
CA TRP A 147 -11.43 14.00 2.47
C TRP A 147 -10.34 12.93 2.64
N VAL A 148 -9.20 13.29 3.23
CA VAL A 148 -8.06 12.39 3.42
C VAL A 148 -7.25 12.80 4.63
N THR A 149 -6.75 11.83 5.35
CA THR A 149 -5.75 12.03 6.41
C THR A 149 -4.39 11.63 5.90
N ASN A 150 -3.42 12.58 5.92
CA ASN A 150 -2.02 12.26 5.67
C ASN A 150 -1.38 11.73 6.94
N VAL A 151 -0.74 10.58 6.84
CA VAL A 151 -0.05 9.93 7.94
C VAL A 151 1.42 9.77 7.60
N PRO A 152 2.33 10.17 8.49
CA PRO A 152 3.76 9.95 8.30
C PRO A 152 4.07 8.46 8.19
N LEU A 153 5.02 8.08 7.33
CA LEU A 153 5.45 6.69 7.17
C LEU A 153 5.80 5.99 8.49
N TYR A 154 6.44 6.69 9.40
CA TYR A 154 6.85 6.11 10.69
C TYR A 154 5.68 5.83 11.65
N ALA A 155 4.52 6.41 11.40
CA ALA A 155 3.32 6.27 12.25
C ALA A 155 2.31 5.23 11.73
N VAL A 156 2.60 4.54 10.62
CA VAL A 156 1.65 3.56 10.03
C VAL A 156 1.30 2.44 11.00
N ASN A 157 2.26 1.98 11.79
CA ASN A 157 2.03 0.89 12.75
C ASN A 157 1.08 1.29 13.91
N ASP A 158 0.95 2.58 14.18
CA ASP A 158 0.13 3.10 15.28
C ASP A 158 -1.29 3.48 14.83
N LEU A 159 -1.59 3.33 13.52
CA LEU A 159 -2.92 3.60 13.01
C LEU A 159 -3.90 2.49 13.38
N GLU A 160 -5.02 2.91 13.94
CA GLU A 160 -6.25 2.14 14.05
C GLU A 160 -7.22 2.67 12.98
N PHE A 161 -7.58 1.78 12.06
CA PHE A 161 -8.47 2.13 10.96
C PHE A 161 -9.93 1.90 11.33
#